data_c943cdc6449d3d6431027575d83ba070
#
_entry.id   c943cdc6449d3d6431027575d83ba070
#
_cell.length_a   1.000
_cell.length_b   1.000
_cell.length_c   1.000
_cell.angle_alpha   90.00
_cell.angle_beta   90.00
_cell.angle_gamma   90.00
#
_symmetry.space_group_name_H-M   'P 1'
#
loop_
_entity.id
_entity.type
_entity.pdbx_description
1 polymer ?
#
loop_
_entity_poly.entity_id
_entity_poly.type
_entity_poly.pdbx_seq_one_letter_code
_entity_poly.pdbx_strand_id
1 'polypeptide(L)'
;GHFGEAPEYKIEEAWLDRIAEVVGYAEEAGLNVIINMHHDGADSKYWLDIKSAAANTTIQARILEQITALWTQIAVKFQDKGSFLMFEAFNEIHDGGWGWGTNRGDGGKQYKCLNEWNQAFVDAVRAAGGENENRFLGIPAYCTNVDIAIESMVLPKDKVLGKQMVSVHCYDPYDFTLAAKINEWGHTADPSRKVAGDNEADLKKVFEKI
;
A
#
# COMPACT_ATOMS: atom_id res chain seq x y z
N GLY A 1 2.08 -8.92 14.84
CA GLY A 1 0.80 -8.34 14.55
C GLY A 1 -0.23 -8.68 15.59
N HIS A 2 -1.42 -8.17 15.45
CA HIS A 2 -2.55 -8.37 16.34
C HIS A 2 -3.53 -9.40 15.74
N PHE A 3 -3.01 -10.57 15.33
CA PHE A 3 -3.82 -11.66 14.79
C PHE A 3 -3.24 -13.03 15.17
N GLY A 4 -4.09 -14.05 15.19
CA GLY A 4 -3.75 -15.43 15.54
C GLY A 4 -3.23 -16.25 14.37
N GLU A 5 -3.13 -17.56 14.62
CA GLU A 5 -2.59 -18.54 13.67
C GLU A 5 -3.59 -18.94 12.58
N ALA A 6 -3.08 -19.64 11.57
CA ALA A 6 -3.87 -20.28 10.52
C ALA A 6 -4.88 -21.30 11.11
N PRO A 7 -5.99 -21.56 10.41
CA PRO A 7 -6.38 -20.97 9.13
C PRO A 7 -7.16 -19.66 9.26
N GLU A 8 -7.68 -19.32 10.45
CA GLU A 8 -8.59 -18.18 10.67
C GLU A 8 -7.86 -16.84 10.64
N TYR A 9 -6.59 -16.81 11.06
CA TYR A 9 -5.82 -15.57 11.24
C TYR A 9 -6.64 -14.50 11.98
N LYS A 10 -7.34 -14.91 13.03
CA LYS A 10 -8.32 -14.05 13.73
C LYS A 10 -7.65 -12.81 14.30
N ILE A 11 -8.09 -11.63 13.86
CA ILE A 11 -7.60 -10.36 14.39
C ILE A 11 -8.15 -10.19 15.82
N GLU A 12 -7.30 -9.70 16.73
CA GLU A 12 -7.70 -9.35 18.09
C GLU A 12 -8.84 -8.33 18.08
N GLU A 13 -9.97 -8.69 18.67
CA GLU A 13 -11.18 -7.86 18.64
C GLU A 13 -10.93 -6.48 19.25
N ALA A 14 -10.24 -6.43 20.38
CA ALA A 14 -9.90 -5.17 21.05
C ALA A 14 -9.03 -4.25 20.18
N TRP A 15 -8.19 -4.82 19.31
CA TRP A 15 -7.40 -4.05 18.36
C TRP A 15 -8.26 -3.46 17.23
N LEU A 16 -9.16 -4.25 16.64
CA LEU A 16 -10.11 -3.77 15.64
C LEU A 16 -11.06 -2.70 16.21
N ASP A 17 -11.52 -2.89 17.45
CA ASP A 17 -12.36 -1.92 18.15
C ASP A 17 -11.63 -0.60 18.34
N ARG A 18 -10.35 -0.65 18.70
CA ARG A 18 -9.53 0.58 18.83
C ARG A 18 -9.36 1.28 17.49
N ILE A 19 -9.15 0.55 16.40
CA ILE A 19 -9.08 1.15 15.06
C ILE A 19 -10.43 1.78 14.70
N ALA A 20 -11.54 1.10 14.98
CA ALA A 20 -12.88 1.61 14.71
C ALA A 20 -13.18 2.90 15.51
N GLU A 21 -12.74 2.98 16.76
CA GLU A 21 -12.83 4.19 17.57
C GLU A 21 -12.07 5.37 16.95
N VAL A 22 -10.82 5.14 16.49
CA VAL A 22 -10.01 6.19 15.82
C VAL A 22 -10.64 6.64 14.51
N VAL A 23 -11.18 5.70 13.72
CA VAL A 23 -11.94 6.00 12.50
C VAL A 23 -13.18 6.86 12.83
N GLY A 24 -13.86 6.55 13.94
CA GLY A 24 -14.99 7.35 14.43
C GLY A 24 -14.63 8.79 14.76
N TYR A 25 -13.49 9.02 15.41
CA TYR A 25 -13.00 10.39 15.67
C TYR A 25 -12.74 11.17 14.39
N ALA A 26 -12.18 10.52 13.37
CA ALA A 26 -11.93 11.16 12.09
C ALA A 26 -13.24 11.45 11.33
N GLU A 27 -14.21 10.53 11.40
CA GLU A 27 -15.55 10.71 10.82
C GLU A 27 -16.27 11.92 11.46
N GLU A 28 -16.27 12.01 12.79
CA GLU A 28 -16.84 13.15 13.54
C GLU A 28 -16.15 14.48 13.19
N ALA A 29 -14.85 14.44 12.90
CA ALA A 29 -14.08 15.61 12.45
C ALA A 29 -14.25 15.94 10.96
N GLY A 30 -15.03 15.15 10.22
CA GLY A 30 -15.25 15.35 8.77
C GLY A 30 -14.03 15.04 7.90
N LEU A 31 -13.12 14.18 8.37
CA LEU A 31 -11.91 13.80 7.66
C LEU A 31 -12.13 12.55 6.80
N ASN A 32 -11.40 12.46 5.69
CA ASN A 32 -11.25 11.21 4.96
C ASN A 32 -10.17 10.35 5.62
N VAL A 33 -10.37 9.03 5.61
CA VAL A 33 -9.49 8.04 6.26
C VAL A 33 -9.06 7.00 5.27
N ILE A 34 -7.79 6.60 5.33
CA ILE A 34 -7.26 5.41 4.66
C ILE A 34 -6.78 4.43 5.72
N ILE A 35 -7.26 3.20 5.66
CA ILE A 35 -6.72 2.07 6.44
C ILE A 35 -5.87 1.21 5.52
N ASN A 36 -4.64 0.87 5.95
CA ASN A 36 -3.77 -0.06 5.23
C ASN A 36 -3.09 -1.07 6.16
N MET A 37 -2.52 -2.12 5.57
CA MET A 37 -1.56 -2.99 6.24
C MET A 37 -0.16 -2.39 6.06
N HIS A 38 0.34 -1.71 7.10
CA HIS A 38 1.52 -0.85 6.97
C HIS A 38 2.87 -1.57 7.10
N HIS A 39 2.97 -2.61 7.93
CA HIS A 39 4.23 -3.34 8.16
C HIS A 39 4.39 -4.47 7.17
N ASP A 40 5.31 -4.34 6.28
CA ASP A 40 5.43 -5.02 5.00
C ASP A 40 6.43 -6.15 5.00
N GLY A 41 7.30 -6.30 5.94
CA GLY A 41 8.13 -7.47 6.06
C GLY A 41 9.43 -7.46 5.26
N ALA A 42 9.89 -6.28 4.86
CA ALA A 42 11.20 -6.13 4.23
C ALA A 42 12.35 -6.75 5.04
N ASP A 43 12.20 -6.82 6.35
CA ASP A 43 13.17 -7.41 7.28
C ASP A 43 12.98 -8.90 7.53
N SER A 44 12.13 -9.60 6.78
CA SER A 44 11.77 -11.01 7.00
C SER A 44 11.19 -11.34 8.40
N LYS A 45 10.96 -10.38 9.25
CA LYS A 45 10.29 -10.54 10.54
C LYS A 45 8.78 -10.54 10.43
N TYR A 46 8.29 -10.10 9.31
CA TYR A 46 6.89 -9.96 8.99
C TYR A 46 6.48 -11.01 7.97
N TRP A 47 5.20 -11.26 7.89
CA TRP A 47 4.66 -12.34 7.07
C TRP A 47 4.53 -11.98 5.57
N LEU A 48 4.55 -10.70 5.20
CA LEU A 48 4.53 -10.21 3.82
C LEU A 48 5.92 -10.31 3.16
N ASP A 49 6.50 -11.51 3.15
CA ASP A 49 7.82 -11.80 2.57
C ASP A 49 7.71 -12.06 1.08
N ILE A 50 7.74 -10.98 0.30
CA ILE A 50 7.59 -11.02 -1.16
C ILE A 50 8.71 -11.81 -1.85
N LYS A 51 9.93 -11.78 -1.31
CA LYS A 51 11.08 -12.49 -1.86
C LYS A 51 10.91 -14.00 -1.74
N SER A 52 10.52 -14.47 -0.57
CA SER A 52 10.25 -15.90 -0.34
C SER A 52 9.02 -16.37 -1.09
N ALA A 53 7.95 -15.54 -1.18
CA ALA A 53 6.77 -15.84 -1.97
C ALA A 53 7.10 -16.03 -3.45
N ALA A 54 7.92 -15.16 -4.02
CA ALA A 54 8.35 -15.25 -5.42
C ALA A 54 9.20 -16.50 -5.73
N ALA A 55 9.88 -17.04 -4.71
CA ALA A 55 10.72 -18.22 -4.83
C ALA A 55 9.99 -19.55 -4.51
N ASN A 56 8.86 -19.50 -3.81
CA ASN A 56 8.18 -20.68 -3.28
C ASN A 56 6.65 -20.54 -3.32
N THR A 57 6.00 -21.36 -4.14
CA THR A 57 4.55 -21.34 -4.34
C THR A 57 3.74 -21.68 -3.09
N THR A 58 4.28 -22.52 -2.18
CA THR A 58 3.62 -22.82 -0.90
C THR A 58 3.60 -21.60 0.02
N ILE A 59 4.70 -20.84 0.05
CA ILE A 59 4.75 -19.57 0.81
C ILE A 59 3.80 -18.57 0.19
N GLN A 60 3.78 -18.43 -1.13
CA GLN A 60 2.84 -17.56 -1.85
C GLN A 60 1.38 -17.91 -1.52
N ALA A 61 1.02 -19.19 -1.58
CA ALA A 61 -0.34 -19.63 -1.27
C ALA A 61 -0.76 -19.29 0.17
N ARG A 62 0.11 -19.52 1.14
CA ARG A 62 -0.12 -19.18 2.55
C ARG A 62 -0.31 -17.67 2.74
N ILE A 63 0.49 -16.84 2.08
CA ILE A 63 0.35 -15.39 2.19
C ILE A 63 -0.97 -14.93 1.57
N LEU A 64 -1.39 -15.49 0.43
CA LEU A 64 -2.68 -15.19 -0.18
C LEU A 64 -3.87 -15.57 0.73
N GLU A 65 -3.82 -16.74 1.39
CA GLU A 65 -4.81 -17.11 2.40
C GLU A 65 -4.89 -16.09 3.53
N GLN A 66 -3.74 -15.69 4.05
CA GLN A 66 -3.65 -14.75 5.15
C GLN A 66 -4.16 -13.35 4.76
N ILE A 67 -3.80 -12.85 3.57
CA ILE A 67 -4.31 -11.59 3.02
C ILE A 67 -5.84 -11.63 2.94
N THR A 68 -6.38 -12.70 2.36
CA THR A 68 -7.81 -12.88 2.21
C THR A 68 -8.53 -12.89 3.56
N ALA A 69 -8.01 -13.66 4.53
CA ALA A 69 -8.60 -13.76 5.86
C ALA A 69 -8.59 -12.43 6.63
N LEU A 70 -7.47 -11.71 6.60
CA LEU A 70 -7.32 -10.44 7.31
C LEU A 70 -8.18 -9.34 6.67
N TRP A 71 -8.13 -9.17 5.34
CA TRP A 71 -8.93 -8.16 4.66
C TRP A 71 -10.43 -8.44 4.72
N THR A 72 -10.86 -9.70 4.75
CA THR A 72 -12.27 -10.05 4.98
C THR A 72 -12.73 -9.55 6.36
N GLN A 73 -11.94 -9.79 7.42
CA GLN A 73 -12.28 -9.33 8.77
C GLN A 73 -12.33 -7.81 8.88
N ILE A 74 -11.35 -7.12 8.29
CA ILE A 74 -11.32 -5.65 8.24
C ILE A 74 -12.54 -5.12 7.47
N ALA A 75 -12.81 -5.66 6.28
CA ALA A 75 -13.91 -5.22 5.44
C ALA A 75 -15.28 -5.44 6.12
N VAL A 76 -15.48 -6.56 6.80
CA VAL A 76 -16.71 -6.84 7.60
C VAL A 76 -16.84 -5.85 8.75
N LYS A 77 -15.75 -5.55 9.47
CA LYS A 77 -15.76 -4.59 10.60
C LYS A 77 -16.25 -3.20 10.19
N PHE A 78 -15.90 -2.78 8.98
CA PHE A 78 -16.19 -1.43 8.47
C PHE A 78 -17.21 -1.41 7.33
N GLN A 79 -18.02 -2.47 7.16
CA GLN A 79 -18.96 -2.61 6.04
C GLN A 79 -20.08 -1.55 6.02
N ASP A 80 -20.34 -0.92 7.16
CA ASP A 80 -21.35 0.14 7.33
C ASP A 80 -20.76 1.55 7.20
N LYS A 81 -19.44 1.69 7.11
CA LYS A 81 -18.77 2.98 7.01
C LYS A 81 -18.77 3.49 5.58
N GLY A 82 -19.23 4.72 5.40
CA GLY A 82 -19.43 5.36 4.10
C GLY A 82 -18.14 5.72 3.34
N SER A 83 -18.31 6.55 2.32
CA SER A 83 -17.27 6.88 1.34
C SER A 83 -16.06 7.66 1.87
N PHE A 84 -16.15 8.23 3.09
CA PHE A 84 -15.01 8.89 3.73
C PHE A 84 -13.89 7.90 4.09
N LEU A 85 -14.22 6.60 4.26
CA LEU A 85 -13.27 5.55 4.56
C LEU A 85 -12.87 4.81 3.30
N MET A 86 -11.57 4.79 3.03
CA MET A 86 -10.92 4.08 1.93
C MET A 86 -10.02 2.99 2.50
N PHE A 87 -9.77 1.95 1.72
CA PHE A 87 -8.79 0.91 2.06
C PHE A 87 -7.63 0.95 1.09
N GLU A 88 -6.43 0.71 1.57
CA GLU A 88 -5.23 0.52 0.78
C GLU A 88 -4.61 -0.83 1.15
N ALA A 89 -4.29 -1.65 0.14
CA ALA A 89 -3.91 -3.04 0.38
C ALA A 89 -2.71 -3.18 1.33
N PHE A 90 -1.65 -2.46 1.05
CA PHE A 90 -0.37 -2.51 1.76
C PHE A 90 0.32 -1.15 1.71
N ASN A 91 1.42 -1.02 2.44
CA ASN A 91 2.34 0.11 2.31
C ASN A 91 3.37 -0.16 1.19
N GLU A 92 4.64 -0.20 1.49
CA GLU A 92 5.77 -0.27 0.55
C GLU A 92 6.33 -1.70 0.46
N ILE A 93 5.61 -2.63 -0.16
CA ILE A 93 6.07 -4.02 -0.29
C ILE A 93 7.33 -4.08 -1.16
N HIS A 94 8.42 -4.60 -0.59
CA HIS A 94 9.69 -4.81 -1.27
C HIS A 94 10.54 -5.90 -0.60
N ASP A 95 11.66 -6.29 -1.22
CA ASP A 95 12.57 -7.35 -0.79
C ASP A 95 13.74 -6.89 0.10
N GLY A 96 13.64 -5.71 0.70
CA GLY A 96 14.71 -5.03 1.43
C GLY A 96 15.56 -4.11 0.56
N GLY A 97 15.43 -4.17 -0.76
CA GLY A 97 16.21 -3.38 -1.71
C GLY A 97 15.54 -2.10 -2.21
N TRP A 98 14.39 -1.71 -1.64
CA TRP A 98 13.69 -0.45 -1.98
C TRP A 98 13.45 -0.26 -3.49
N GLY A 99 13.09 -1.36 -4.18
CA GLY A 99 12.87 -1.37 -5.62
C GLY A 99 14.14 -1.63 -6.45
N TRP A 100 15.30 -1.68 -5.84
CA TRP A 100 16.61 -1.90 -6.47
C TRP A 100 17.29 -3.20 -6.01
N GLY A 101 16.53 -4.09 -5.41
CA GLY A 101 16.98 -5.38 -4.90
C GLY A 101 16.92 -6.51 -5.93
N THR A 102 16.66 -7.72 -5.44
CA THR A 102 16.57 -8.93 -6.27
C THR A 102 15.40 -8.92 -7.24
N ASN A 103 14.39 -8.06 -6.99
CA ASN A 103 13.27 -7.81 -7.89
C ASN A 103 13.69 -7.41 -9.31
N ARG A 104 14.85 -6.77 -9.47
CA ARG A 104 15.37 -6.35 -10.80
C ARG A 104 15.91 -7.51 -11.65
N GLY A 105 16.21 -8.65 -11.05
CA GLY A 105 16.81 -9.80 -11.73
C GLY A 105 16.01 -11.10 -11.61
N ASP A 106 14.83 -11.10 -10.99
CA ASP A 106 14.04 -12.30 -10.74
C ASP A 106 13.06 -12.68 -11.88
N GLY A 107 13.08 -11.93 -12.97
CA GLY A 107 12.18 -12.15 -14.10
C GLY A 107 10.74 -11.69 -13.82
N GLY A 108 10.55 -10.74 -12.92
CA GLY A 108 9.25 -10.16 -12.58
C GLY A 108 8.40 -11.01 -11.62
N LYS A 109 9.00 -12.00 -10.97
CA LYS A 109 8.27 -12.90 -10.07
C LYS A 109 7.69 -12.18 -8.86
N GLN A 110 8.47 -11.28 -8.24
CA GLN A 110 7.99 -10.46 -7.11
C GLN A 110 6.85 -9.53 -7.53
N TYR A 111 6.93 -8.93 -8.71
CA TYR A 111 5.85 -8.08 -9.25
C TYR A 111 4.57 -8.89 -9.47
N LYS A 112 4.70 -10.10 -10.01
CA LYS A 112 3.57 -11.00 -10.18
C LYS A 112 2.93 -11.36 -8.84
N CYS A 113 3.71 -11.70 -7.82
CA CYS A 113 3.21 -11.99 -6.48
C CYS A 113 2.43 -10.81 -5.92
N LEU A 114 2.96 -9.57 -6.00
CA LEU A 114 2.25 -8.40 -5.50
C LEU A 114 0.96 -8.13 -6.27
N ASN A 115 0.94 -8.31 -7.59
CA ASN A 115 -0.29 -8.17 -8.38
C ASN A 115 -1.36 -9.20 -7.94
N GLU A 116 -0.97 -10.43 -7.62
CA GLU A 116 -1.86 -11.46 -7.08
C GLU A 116 -2.36 -11.09 -5.65
N TRP A 117 -1.51 -10.50 -4.80
CA TRP A 117 -1.90 -10.01 -3.48
C TRP A 117 -2.90 -8.87 -3.56
N ASN A 118 -2.66 -7.92 -4.47
CA ASN A 118 -3.60 -6.84 -4.74
C ASN A 118 -4.96 -7.36 -5.24
N GLN A 119 -4.97 -8.41 -6.08
CA GLN A 119 -6.21 -9.05 -6.51
C GLN A 119 -6.95 -9.70 -5.33
N ALA A 120 -6.24 -10.45 -4.47
CA ALA A 120 -6.83 -11.08 -3.29
C ALA A 120 -7.44 -10.04 -2.32
N PHE A 121 -6.80 -8.90 -2.14
CA PHE A 121 -7.33 -7.77 -1.39
C PHE A 121 -8.65 -7.26 -1.98
N VAL A 122 -8.67 -6.96 -3.27
CA VAL A 122 -9.89 -6.45 -3.94
C VAL A 122 -11.03 -7.45 -3.82
N ASP A 123 -10.75 -8.74 -4.10
CA ASP A 123 -11.76 -9.80 -4.02
C ASP A 123 -12.33 -9.95 -2.61
N ALA A 124 -11.47 -9.95 -1.58
CA ALA A 124 -11.89 -10.06 -0.18
C ALA A 124 -12.77 -8.88 0.24
N VAL A 125 -12.37 -7.65 -0.09
CA VAL A 125 -13.13 -6.45 0.27
C VAL A 125 -14.48 -6.42 -0.45
N ARG A 126 -14.52 -6.69 -1.76
CA ARG A 126 -15.77 -6.68 -2.54
C ARG A 126 -16.74 -7.80 -2.10
N ALA A 127 -16.21 -8.94 -1.66
CA ALA A 127 -17.03 -10.04 -1.16
C ALA A 127 -17.69 -9.76 0.20
N ALA A 128 -17.14 -8.87 1.00
CA ALA A 128 -17.70 -8.51 2.29
C ALA A 128 -19.02 -7.72 2.22
N GLY A 129 -19.34 -7.12 1.07
CA GLY A 129 -20.62 -6.42 0.85
C GLY A 129 -20.75 -5.10 1.60
N GLY A 130 -21.99 -4.58 1.71
CA GLY A 130 -22.28 -3.29 2.31
C GLY A 130 -21.60 -2.13 1.55
N GLU A 131 -21.13 -1.11 2.26
CA GLU A 131 -20.42 0.03 1.66
C GLU A 131 -19.12 -0.37 0.94
N ASN A 132 -18.60 -1.58 1.20
CA ASN A 132 -17.42 -2.10 0.50
C ASN A 132 -17.68 -2.35 -0.99
N GLU A 133 -18.94 -2.49 -1.41
CA GLU A 133 -19.30 -2.65 -2.82
C GLU A 133 -18.88 -1.43 -3.66
N ASN A 134 -18.83 -0.24 -3.05
CA ASN A 134 -18.50 1.01 -3.73
C ASN A 134 -17.30 1.75 -3.11
N ARG A 135 -16.60 1.13 -2.17
CA ARG A 135 -15.44 1.72 -1.49
C ARG A 135 -14.28 1.96 -2.46
N PHE A 136 -13.59 3.08 -2.30
CA PHE A 136 -12.31 3.31 -2.97
C PHE A 136 -11.23 2.39 -2.40
N LEU A 137 -10.47 1.74 -3.29
CA LEU A 137 -9.40 0.80 -2.95
C LEU A 137 -8.06 1.31 -3.50
N GLY A 138 -7.11 1.54 -2.62
CA GLY A 138 -5.73 1.87 -2.94
C GLY A 138 -4.95 0.61 -3.32
N ILE A 139 -4.37 0.62 -4.51
CA ILE A 139 -3.61 -0.49 -5.08
C ILE A 139 -2.14 -0.06 -5.13
N PRO A 140 -1.29 -0.52 -4.21
CA PRO A 140 0.10 -0.12 -4.17
C PRO A 140 0.92 -0.80 -5.28
N ALA A 141 1.78 -0.03 -5.90
CA ALA A 141 2.84 -0.55 -6.75
C ALA A 141 3.96 -1.16 -5.90
N TYR A 142 4.85 -1.94 -6.51
CA TYR A 142 6.02 -2.48 -5.84
C TYR A 142 6.88 -1.34 -5.26
N CYS A 143 7.12 -1.38 -3.95
CA CYS A 143 7.76 -0.30 -3.19
C CYS A 143 7.08 1.07 -3.36
N THR A 144 5.79 1.10 -3.77
CA THR A 144 5.05 2.32 -4.15
C THR A 144 5.82 3.25 -5.09
N ASN A 145 6.76 2.67 -5.86
CA ASN A 145 7.64 3.41 -6.76
C ASN A 145 6.94 3.67 -8.10
N VAL A 146 6.97 4.94 -8.56
CA VAL A 146 6.30 5.40 -9.78
C VAL A 146 6.80 4.66 -11.02
N ASP A 147 8.12 4.53 -11.19
CA ASP A 147 8.70 3.90 -12.40
C ASP A 147 8.38 2.40 -12.42
N ILE A 148 8.42 1.73 -11.26
CA ILE A 148 8.06 0.30 -11.16
C ILE A 148 6.56 0.11 -11.36
N ALA A 149 5.72 1.06 -10.95
CA ALA A 149 4.28 1.02 -11.22
C ALA A 149 4.03 0.95 -12.74
N ILE A 150 4.66 1.83 -13.51
CA ILE A 150 4.53 1.87 -14.96
C ILE A 150 5.06 0.58 -15.62
N GLU A 151 6.18 0.05 -15.11
CA GLU A 151 6.84 -1.13 -15.67
C GLU A 151 6.08 -2.44 -15.43
N SER A 152 5.44 -2.61 -14.27
CA SER A 152 5.10 -3.95 -13.76
C SER A 152 3.72 -4.10 -13.14
N MET A 153 3.01 -3.00 -12.90
CA MET A 153 1.72 -3.07 -12.23
C MET A 153 0.65 -3.60 -13.18
N VAL A 154 -0.13 -4.54 -12.68
CA VAL A 154 -1.36 -4.99 -13.32
C VAL A 154 -2.50 -4.66 -12.36
N LEU A 155 -3.39 -3.77 -12.76
CA LEU A 155 -4.54 -3.43 -11.94
C LEU A 155 -5.43 -4.67 -11.71
N PRO A 156 -5.89 -4.90 -10.48
CA PRO A 156 -6.82 -5.97 -10.18
C PRO A 156 -8.10 -5.88 -11.03
N LYS A 157 -8.66 -7.02 -11.37
CA LYS A 157 -10.01 -7.08 -11.92
C LYS A 157 -10.98 -6.69 -10.81
N ASP A 158 -11.80 -5.70 -11.07
CA ASP A 158 -12.86 -5.26 -10.14
C ASP A 158 -14.18 -5.17 -10.89
N LYS A 159 -15.26 -5.65 -10.27
CA LYS A 159 -16.62 -5.50 -10.79
C LYS A 159 -17.12 -4.05 -10.74
N VAL A 160 -16.43 -3.19 -9.98
CA VAL A 160 -16.81 -1.79 -9.76
C VAL A 160 -15.83 -0.86 -10.45
N LEU A 161 -16.29 -0.22 -11.52
CA LEU A 161 -15.46 0.68 -12.30
C LEU A 161 -15.18 2.00 -11.58
N GLY A 162 -13.97 2.54 -11.74
CA GLY A 162 -13.58 3.86 -11.22
C GLY A 162 -13.45 3.93 -9.71
N LYS A 163 -13.26 2.79 -9.03
CA LYS A 163 -13.10 2.69 -7.58
C LYS A 163 -11.73 2.14 -7.14
N GLN A 164 -10.77 2.09 -8.04
CA GLN A 164 -9.38 1.80 -7.73
C GLN A 164 -8.54 3.07 -7.85
N MET A 165 -7.59 3.23 -6.96
CA MET A 165 -6.60 4.30 -6.94
C MET A 165 -5.22 3.64 -6.91
N VAL A 166 -4.33 4.02 -7.82
CA VAL A 166 -2.94 3.57 -7.74
C VAL A 166 -2.23 4.32 -6.63
N SER A 167 -1.61 3.58 -5.71
CA SER A 167 -0.82 4.16 -4.63
C SER A 167 0.65 4.22 -5.02
N VAL A 168 1.19 5.43 -5.03
CA VAL A 168 2.61 5.70 -5.22
C VAL A 168 3.11 6.70 -4.18
N HIS A 169 4.34 6.53 -3.72
CA HIS A 169 5.00 7.45 -2.80
C HIS A 169 6.04 8.26 -3.54
N CYS A 170 5.98 9.57 -3.40
CA CYS A 170 6.91 10.50 -4.03
C CYS A 170 7.71 11.23 -2.94
N TYR A 171 9.00 10.91 -2.86
CA TYR A 171 9.97 11.58 -1.98
C TYR A 171 10.88 12.56 -2.76
N ASP A 172 10.47 12.94 -3.97
CA ASP A 172 11.24 13.90 -4.77
C ASP A 172 10.90 15.35 -4.39
N PRO A 173 11.88 16.23 -4.24
CA PRO A 173 13.31 15.93 -4.24
C PRO A 173 13.76 15.30 -2.90
N TYR A 174 14.49 14.18 -2.96
CA TYR A 174 14.91 13.37 -1.81
C TYR A 174 15.62 14.19 -0.72
N ASP A 175 16.52 15.10 -1.12
CA ASP A 175 17.27 15.92 -0.17
C ASP A 175 16.36 16.85 0.67
N PHE A 176 15.24 17.29 0.12
CA PHE A 176 14.26 18.07 0.88
C PHE A 176 13.43 17.21 1.83
N THR A 177 13.00 16.04 1.36
CA THR A 177 12.05 15.20 2.11
C THR A 177 12.71 14.37 3.21
N LEU A 178 13.95 13.91 3.01
CA LEU A 178 14.64 12.95 3.89
C LEU A 178 16.00 13.42 4.43
N ALA A 179 16.63 14.43 3.82
CA ALA A 179 17.90 14.98 4.34
C ALA A 179 17.65 16.05 5.40
N ALA A 180 18.11 15.80 6.62
CA ALA A 180 17.82 16.64 7.80
C ALA A 180 18.33 18.10 7.71
N LYS A 181 19.24 18.42 6.77
CA LYS A 181 19.88 19.73 6.67
C LYS A 181 19.28 20.63 5.58
N ILE A 182 18.54 20.06 4.63
CA ILE A 182 17.90 20.79 3.54
C ILE A 182 16.43 20.97 3.89
N ASN A 183 15.99 22.21 3.99
CA ASN A 183 14.64 22.54 4.43
C ASN A 183 13.92 23.55 3.52
N GLU A 184 14.51 23.85 2.37
CA GLU A 184 13.92 24.71 1.34
C GLU A 184 14.04 24.09 -0.04
N TRP A 185 13.04 24.32 -0.88
CA TRP A 185 13.03 23.92 -2.30
C TRP A 185 12.21 24.91 -3.11
N GLY A 186 12.27 24.79 -4.45
CA GLY A 186 11.57 25.70 -5.36
C GLY A 186 12.37 26.94 -5.69
N HIS A 187 11.85 27.74 -6.61
CA HIS A 187 12.53 28.91 -7.19
C HIS A 187 12.74 30.07 -6.22
N THR A 188 11.93 30.12 -5.14
CA THR A 188 12.00 31.19 -4.13
C THR A 188 12.91 30.86 -2.94
N ALA A 189 13.45 29.65 -2.90
CA ALA A 189 14.26 29.19 -1.76
C ALA A 189 15.65 29.84 -1.74
N ASP A 190 16.20 29.99 -0.52
CA ASP A 190 17.59 30.44 -0.32
C ASP A 190 18.57 29.42 -0.94
N PRO A 191 19.45 29.84 -1.86
CA PRO A 191 20.38 28.94 -2.53
C PRO A 191 21.31 28.16 -1.58
N SER A 192 21.58 28.66 -0.38
CA SER A 192 22.44 27.98 0.63
C SER A 192 21.73 26.87 1.38
N ARG A 193 20.39 26.83 1.32
CA ARG A 193 19.52 25.85 2.03
C ARG A 193 18.62 25.03 1.10
N LYS A 194 18.72 25.33 -0.17
CA LYS A 194 17.93 24.74 -1.24
C LYS A 194 18.54 23.43 -1.72
N VAL A 195 17.70 22.51 -2.14
CA VAL A 195 18.10 21.33 -2.90
C VAL A 195 18.81 21.73 -4.19
N ALA A 196 19.87 21.03 -4.57
CA ALA A 196 20.58 21.24 -5.82
C ALA A 196 19.69 20.93 -7.04
N GLY A 197 19.89 21.67 -8.13
CA GLY A 197 19.17 21.48 -9.38
C GLY A 197 17.83 22.22 -9.46
N ASP A 198 17.10 21.96 -10.52
CA ASP A 198 15.73 22.47 -10.73
C ASP A 198 14.71 21.47 -10.21
N ASN A 199 14.53 21.48 -8.88
CA ASN A 199 13.67 20.51 -8.19
C ASN A 199 12.17 20.66 -8.50
N GLU A 200 11.70 21.84 -8.96
CA GLU A 200 10.30 22.01 -9.41
C GLU A 200 10.08 21.30 -10.74
N ALA A 201 11.00 21.47 -11.72
CA ALA A 201 10.92 20.75 -12.99
C ALA A 201 11.15 19.25 -12.83
N ASP A 202 11.99 18.83 -11.88
CA ASP A 202 12.21 17.40 -11.61
C ASP A 202 10.97 16.76 -10.97
N LEU A 203 10.34 17.42 -10.01
CA LEU A 203 9.07 16.94 -9.45
C LEU A 203 7.97 16.89 -10.52
N LYS A 204 7.86 17.91 -11.36
CA LYS A 204 6.91 17.92 -12.47
C LYS A 204 7.08 16.71 -13.38
N LYS A 205 8.32 16.32 -13.73
CA LYS A 205 8.61 15.14 -14.54
C LYS A 205 8.12 13.84 -13.89
N VAL A 206 8.17 13.73 -12.54
CA VAL A 206 7.62 12.57 -11.83
C VAL A 206 6.12 12.47 -12.06
N PHE A 207 5.40 13.58 -11.89
CA PHE A 207 3.94 13.60 -12.07
C PHE A 207 3.50 13.49 -13.55
N GLU A 208 4.35 13.88 -14.51
CA GLU A 208 4.07 13.68 -15.93
C GLU A 208 4.16 12.22 -16.39
N LYS A 209 4.73 11.32 -15.57
CA LYS A 209 4.79 9.87 -15.84
C LYS A 209 3.50 9.13 -15.46
N ILE A 210 2.73 9.68 -14.53
CA ILE A 210 1.50 9.09 -13.97
C ILE A 210 0.29 9.55 -14.78
#